data_c78c3722e04c1ab6177b21953c79abfe
#
_entry.id   c78c3722e04c1ab6177b21953c79abfe
#
_cell.length_a   1.000
_cell.length_b   1.000
_cell.length_c   1.000
_cell.angle_alpha   90.00
_cell.angle_beta   90.00
_cell.angle_gamma   90.00
#
_symmetry.space_group_name_H-M   'P 1'
#
loop_
_entity.id
_entity.type
_entity.pdbx_description
1 polymer ?
#
loop_
_entity_poly.entity_id
_entity_poly.type
_entity_poly.pdbx_seq_one_letter_code
_entity_poly.pdbx_strand_id
1 'polypeptide(L)'
;MRALATNNIKGSVGTTPAAVNLAYLAACEGLRTLSWDLDPQAAATCMCRVRPRVKGGSHALLTRGRPIEAALKVTDFDDLDLLLADFSYRNMDFELDDTKKRTRRLSQLLDSVAADYDMVFLECPLSILRVSEDIMNAGDALLVPLILATLSLRTFDQLKSFVAESEKLRHEVVALFSMADRRKRPHRDVIEAIARDLTRDDDRVIPALSIIEQMAEQRAPVPAFASASRAAQCYEQLLAELCPA
;
A
#
# COMPACT_ATOMS: atom_id res chain seq x y z
N MET A 1 2.61 7.30 15.20
CA MET A 1 1.98 6.69 14.01
C MET A 1 2.99 6.68 12.87
N ARG A 2 3.14 5.57 12.18
CA ARG A 2 3.96 5.44 10.97
C ARG A 2 3.07 5.13 9.77
N ALA A 3 3.26 5.81 8.63
CA ALA A 3 2.44 5.62 7.43
C ALA A 3 3.29 5.01 6.29
N LEU A 4 2.84 3.88 5.75
CA LEU A 4 3.45 3.19 4.62
C LEU A 4 2.51 3.26 3.41
N ALA A 5 2.98 3.87 2.33
CA ALA A 5 2.23 3.92 1.08
C ALA A 5 2.67 2.80 0.13
N THR A 6 1.72 2.11 -0.49
CA THR A 6 2.01 1.15 -1.56
C THR A 6 1.61 1.76 -2.89
N ASN A 7 2.55 1.94 -3.80
CA ASN A 7 2.29 2.53 -5.11
C ASN A 7 3.09 1.85 -6.22
N ASN A 8 2.49 1.76 -7.40
CA ASN A 8 3.21 1.46 -8.63
C ASN A 8 2.48 2.09 -9.82
N ILE A 9 3.26 2.54 -10.78
CA ILE A 9 2.78 3.10 -12.05
C ILE A 9 2.16 2.00 -12.94
N LYS A 10 2.58 0.75 -12.77
CA LYS A 10 2.10 -0.39 -13.53
C LYS A 10 1.08 -1.19 -12.72
N GLY A 11 -0.09 -1.44 -13.32
CA GLY A 11 -1.14 -2.26 -12.72
C GLY A 11 -0.78 -3.73 -12.54
N SER A 12 -1.48 -4.39 -11.64
CA SER A 12 -1.39 -5.84 -11.41
C SER A 12 0.01 -6.33 -11.01
N VAL A 13 0.73 -5.53 -10.23
CA VAL A 13 2.06 -5.87 -9.70
C VAL A 13 2.04 -6.26 -8.22
N GLY A 14 0.87 -6.36 -7.60
CA GLY A 14 0.73 -6.82 -6.21
C GLY A 14 0.67 -5.70 -5.17
N THR A 15 0.26 -4.48 -5.54
CA THR A 15 0.04 -3.35 -4.61
C THR A 15 -0.99 -3.68 -3.55
N THR A 16 -2.21 -4.05 -3.93
CA THR A 16 -3.29 -4.43 -3.02
C THR A 16 -2.93 -5.61 -2.11
N PRO A 17 -2.41 -6.76 -2.64
CA PRO A 17 -1.92 -7.82 -1.78
C PRO A 17 -0.87 -7.38 -0.77
N ALA A 18 0.07 -6.53 -1.14
CA ALA A 18 1.08 -6.03 -0.22
C ALA A 18 0.46 -5.19 0.90
N ALA A 19 -0.37 -4.18 0.56
CA ALA A 19 -1.03 -3.32 1.53
C ALA A 19 -1.87 -4.12 2.53
N VAL A 20 -2.74 -5.02 2.03
CA VAL A 20 -3.69 -5.78 2.86
C VAL A 20 -2.99 -6.79 3.77
N ASN A 21 -2.00 -7.53 3.26
CA ASN A 21 -1.28 -8.51 4.08
C ASN A 21 -0.43 -7.83 5.17
N LEU A 22 0.26 -6.74 4.84
CA LEU A 22 1.07 -6.01 5.80
C LEU A 22 0.21 -5.33 6.87
N ALA A 23 -0.92 -4.73 6.49
CA ALA A 23 -1.85 -4.12 7.45
C ALA A 23 -2.40 -5.17 8.45
N TYR A 24 -2.83 -6.32 7.94
CA TYR A 24 -3.30 -7.41 8.77
C TYR A 24 -2.23 -7.95 9.72
N LEU A 25 -1.01 -8.17 9.22
CA LEU A 25 0.09 -8.67 10.04
C LEU A 25 0.50 -7.68 11.12
N ALA A 26 0.53 -6.37 10.82
CA ALA A 26 0.81 -5.34 11.82
C ALA A 26 -0.25 -5.36 12.94
N ALA A 27 -1.53 -5.53 12.59
CA ALA A 27 -2.60 -5.70 13.57
C ALA A 27 -2.44 -6.97 14.40
N CYS A 28 -2.03 -8.10 13.80
CA CYS A 28 -1.72 -9.35 14.52
C CYS A 28 -0.55 -9.19 15.52
N GLU A 29 0.36 -8.26 15.29
CA GLU A 29 1.41 -7.90 16.24
C GLU A 29 0.94 -6.96 17.37
N GLY A 30 -0.35 -6.65 17.42
CA GLY A 30 -0.96 -5.80 18.43
C GLY A 30 -0.82 -4.30 18.17
N LEU A 31 -0.45 -3.91 16.94
CA LEU A 31 -0.40 -2.51 16.53
C LEU A 31 -1.78 -2.06 16.08
N ARG A 32 -2.30 -0.96 16.64
CA ARG A 32 -3.53 -0.34 16.17
C ARG A 32 -3.31 0.14 14.75
N THR A 33 -3.95 -0.53 13.79
CA THR A 33 -3.64 -0.38 12.37
C THR A 33 -4.82 0.17 11.59
N LEU A 34 -4.55 1.16 10.73
CA LEU A 34 -5.50 1.68 9.76
C LEU A 34 -5.06 1.28 8.34
N SER A 35 -5.91 0.61 7.60
CA SER A 35 -5.79 0.43 6.16
C SER A 35 -6.61 1.50 5.44
N TRP A 36 -5.99 2.30 4.59
CA TRP A 36 -6.71 3.29 3.78
C TRP A 36 -6.63 2.89 2.31
N ASP A 37 -7.77 2.45 1.80
CA ASP A 37 -7.94 2.15 0.38
C ASP A 37 -8.23 3.45 -0.39
N LEU A 38 -7.34 3.81 -1.29
CA LEU A 38 -7.46 5.01 -2.13
C LEU A 38 -7.72 4.65 -3.60
N ASP A 39 -7.81 3.34 -3.93
CA ASP A 39 -8.07 2.89 -5.29
C ASP A 39 -9.59 2.84 -5.57
N PRO A 40 -10.08 3.50 -6.66
CA PRO A 40 -11.47 3.42 -7.08
C PRO A 40 -11.99 2.00 -7.32
N GLN A 41 -11.11 1.02 -7.55
CA GLN A 41 -11.48 -0.38 -7.67
C GLN A 41 -11.88 -1.02 -6.34
N ALA A 42 -11.52 -0.39 -5.21
CA ALA A 42 -11.87 -0.82 -3.86
C ALA A 42 -11.50 -2.29 -3.57
N ALA A 43 -10.35 -2.74 -4.07
CA ALA A 43 -9.91 -4.12 -3.92
C ALA A 43 -9.53 -4.44 -2.47
N ALA A 44 -8.77 -3.57 -1.80
CA ALA A 44 -8.45 -3.72 -0.38
C ALA A 44 -9.72 -3.69 0.48
N THR A 45 -10.64 -2.78 0.19
CA THR A 45 -11.96 -2.70 0.83
C THR A 45 -12.72 -4.03 0.75
N CYS A 46 -12.71 -4.66 -0.43
CA CYS A 46 -13.35 -5.96 -0.63
C CYS A 46 -12.66 -7.07 0.17
N MET A 47 -11.32 -7.09 0.19
CA MET A 47 -10.53 -8.08 0.93
C MET A 47 -10.67 -7.95 2.44
N CYS A 48 -10.99 -6.76 2.95
CA CYS A 48 -11.35 -6.55 4.35
C CYS A 48 -12.84 -6.85 4.66
N ARG A 49 -13.58 -7.50 3.77
CA ARG A 49 -15.00 -7.89 3.89
C ARG A 49 -15.97 -6.73 4.06
N VAL A 50 -15.54 -5.51 3.79
CA VAL A 50 -16.36 -4.31 3.83
C VAL A 50 -17.01 -4.05 2.46
N ARG A 51 -18.24 -3.51 2.46
CA ARG A 51 -18.90 -3.11 1.22
C ARG A 51 -18.35 -1.76 0.75
N PRO A 52 -17.91 -1.62 -0.51
CA PRO A 52 -17.37 -0.38 -1.06
C PRO A 52 -18.49 0.65 -1.26
N ARG A 53 -18.79 1.43 -0.21
CA ARG A 53 -19.81 2.49 -0.24
C ARG A 53 -19.43 3.64 0.67
N VAL A 54 -18.90 4.70 0.10
CA VAL A 54 -18.55 5.93 0.82
C VAL A 54 -19.76 6.87 0.86
N LYS A 55 -20.26 7.17 2.06
CA LYS A 55 -21.42 8.09 2.19
C LYS A 55 -20.99 9.51 1.79
N GLY A 56 -21.55 10.02 0.70
CA GLY A 56 -21.20 11.32 0.14
C GLY A 56 -19.98 11.30 -0.80
N GLY A 57 -19.44 10.09 -1.07
CA GLY A 57 -18.29 9.89 -1.95
C GLY A 57 -16.98 10.46 -1.38
N SER A 58 -15.90 10.35 -2.16
CA SER A 58 -14.58 10.95 -1.88
C SER A 58 -14.67 12.45 -1.58
N HIS A 59 -15.53 13.15 -2.32
CA HIS A 59 -15.75 14.60 -2.17
C HIS A 59 -16.11 15.02 -0.75
N ALA A 60 -16.95 14.25 -0.06
CA ALA A 60 -17.37 14.58 1.31
C ALA A 60 -16.19 14.53 2.30
N LEU A 61 -15.27 13.58 2.11
CA LEU A 61 -14.07 13.42 2.94
C LEU A 61 -13.01 14.46 2.59
N LEU A 62 -12.75 14.65 1.29
CA LEU A 62 -11.62 15.46 0.83
C LEU A 62 -11.90 16.97 0.84
N THR A 63 -13.12 17.41 0.54
CA THR A 63 -13.43 18.82 0.33
C THR A 63 -14.36 19.42 1.39
N ARG A 64 -15.33 18.65 1.89
CA ARG A 64 -16.38 19.16 2.81
C ARG A 64 -16.03 19.12 4.29
N GLY A 65 -14.78 18.73 4.64
CA GLY A 65 -14.32 18.73 6.04
C GLY A 65 -15.03 17.70 6.91
N ARG A 66 -15.57 16.63 6.31
CA ARG A 66 -16.12 15.52 7.09
C ARG A 66 -15.01 14.92 7.94
N PRO A 67 -15.23 14.69 9.22
CA PRO A 67 -14.28 14.01 10.08
C PRO A 67 -13.95 12.62 9.52
N ILE A 68 -12.68 12.24 9.51
CA ILE A 68 -12.21 10.96 8.99
C ILE A 68 -12.84 9.79 9.76
N GLU A 69 -13.05 9.96 11.06
CA GLU A 69 -13.68 9.00 11.98
C GLU A 69 -15.10 8.61 11.52
N ALA A 70 -15.81 9.53 10.88
CA ALA A 70 -17.14 9.24 10.33
C ALA A 70 -17.12 8.36 9.07
N ALA A 71 -15.94 8.15 8.47
CA ALA A 71 -15.73 7.29 7.32
C ALA A 71 -15.02 5.97 7.67
N LEU A 72 -14.44 5.87 8.87
CA LEU A 72 -13.81 4.66 9.38
C LEU A 72 -14.82 3.51 9.50
N LYS A 73 -14.34 2.31 9.26
CA LYS A 73 -15.04 1.04 9.42
C LYS A 73 -14.18 0.06 10.18
N VAL A 74 -14.74 -0.48 11.24
CA VAL A 74 -14.20 -1.66 11.90
C VAL A 74 -14.28 -2.83 10.92
N THR A 75 -13.21 -3.61 10.81
CA THR A 75 -13.18 -4.84 10.01
C THR A 75 -13.51 -6.06 10.88
N ASP A 76 -13.56 -7.24 10.27
CA ASP A 76 -13.69 -8.52 11.00
C ASP A 76 -12.35 -8.97 11.62
N PHE A 77 -11.30 -8.16 11.51
CA PHE A 77 -9.96 -8.44 12.02
C PHE A 77 -9.66 -7.52 13.19
N ASP A 78 -9.22 -8.10 14.32
CA ASP A 78 -8.88 -7.34 15.52
C ASP A 78 -7.76 -6.32 15.23
N ASP A 79 -7.83 -5.15 15.85
CA ASP A 79 -6.88 -4.04 15.73
C ASP A 79 -6.64 -3.51 14.30
N LEU A 80 -7.50 -3.88 13.33
CA LEU A 80 -7.45 -3.41 11.95
C LEU A 80 -8.74 -2.67 11.57
N ASP A 81 -8.65 -1.36 11.47
CA ASP A 81 -9.70 -0.52 10.90
C ASP A 81 -9.45 -0.21 9.43
N LEU A 82 -10.53 0.15 8.72
CA LEU A 82 -10.50 0.46 7.31
C LEU A 82 -11.10 1.84 7.01
N LEU A 83 -10.38 2.64 6.26
CA LEU A 83 -10.96 3.77 5.54
C LEU A 83 -11.19 3.33 4.10
N LEU A 84 -12.44 3.04 3.79
CA LEU A 84 -12.83 2.35 2.56
C LEU A 84 -12.84 3.26 1.33
N ALA A 85 -12.59 2.70 0.15
CA ALA A 85 -12.83 3.33 -1.13
C ALA A 85 -14.14 2.88 -1.78
N ASP A 86 -14.57 3.64 -2.76
CA ASP A 86 -15.55 3.26 -3.75
C ASP A 86 -15.28 3.96 -5.09
N PHE A 87 -16.10 3.72 -6.10
CA PHE A 87 -15.91 4.26 -7.44
C PHE A 87 -15.87 5.80 -7.51
N SER A 88 -16.33 6.53 -6.48
CA SER A 88 -16.24 8.00 -6.45
C SER A 88 -14.79 8.50 -6.41
N TYR A 89 -13.87 7.70 -5.89
CA TYR A 89 -12.43 8.01 -5.79
C TYR A 89 -11.75 8.23 -7.16
N ARG A 90 -12.38 7.82 -8.28
CA ARG A 90 -11.90 8.14 -9.63
C ARG A 90 -11.76 9.63 -9.91
N ASN A 91 -12.43 10.46 -9.13
CA ASN A 91 -12.43 11.91 -9.28
C ASN A 91 -11.47 12.62 -8.30
N MET A 92 -10.71 11.90 -7.47
CA MET A 92 -9.85 12.47 -6.42
C MET A 92 -8.88 13.52 -6.95
N ASP A 93 -8.27 13.31 -8.13
CA ASP A 93 -7.35 14.27 -8.73
C ASP A 93 -8.01 15.64 -8.92
N PHE A 94 -9.25 15.65 -9.42
CA PHE A 94 -10.02 16.88 -9.62
C PHE A 94 -10.45 17.50 -8.30
N GLU A 95 -10.86 16.68 -7.33
CA GLU A 95 -11.33 17.12 -6.03
C GLU A 95 -10.19 17.74 -5.19
N LEU A 96 -8.99 17.17 -5.26
CA LEU A 96 -7.80 17.71 -4.63
C LEU A 96 -7.32 18.98 -5.35
N ASP A 97 -7.51 19.10 -6.67
CA ASP A 97 -7.13 20.28 -7.46
C ASP A 97 -7.93 21.52 -7.09
N ASP A 98 -9.17 21.37 -6.70
CA ASP A 98 -10.09 22.47 -6.35
C ASP A 98 -9.83 23.04 -4.95
N THR A 99 -8.96 22.44 -4.16
CA THR A 99 -8.63 22.90 -2.80
C THR A 99 -7.41 23.80 -2.80
N LYS A 100 -7.48 24.96 -2.11
CA LYS A 100 -6.35 25.90 -1.96
C LYS A 100 -5.13 25.34 -1.22
N LYS A 101 -5.21 24.14 -0.61
CA LYS A 101 -4.16 23.46 0.17
C LYS A 101 -3.86 22.05 -0.38
N ARG A 102 -3.68 21.95 -1.66
CA ARG A 102 -3.61 20.74 -2.49
C ARG A 102 -2.72 19.60 -1.96
N THR A 103 -1.52 19.92 -1.51
CA THR A 103 -0.46 18.95 -1.21
C THR A 103 -0.41 18.49 0.26
N ARG A 104 -1.45 18.78 1.06
CA ARG A 104 -1.47 18.46 2.50
C ARG A 104 -2.80 17.92 3.00
N ARG A 105 -3.77 17.65 2.11
CA ARG A 105 -5.09 17.25 2.58
C ARG A 105 -5.08 15.86 3.19
N LEU A 106 -4.42 14.91 2.55
CA LEU A 106 -4.28 13.55 3.08
C LEU A 106 -3.47 13.54 4.37
N SER A 107 -2.34 14.27 4.41
CA SER A 107 -1.56 14.43 5.64
C SER A 107 -2.40 15.00 6.79
N GLN A 108 -3.21 16.04 6.54
CA GLN A 108 -4.10 16.61 7.57
C GLN A 108 -5.14 15.63 8.09
N LEU A 109 -5.68 14.77 7.20
CA LEU A 109 -6.60 13.73 7.60
C LEU A 109 -5.90 12.67 8.46
N LEU A 110 -4.69 12.27 8.10
CA LEU A 110 -3.88 11.34 8.89
C LEU A 110 -3.48 11.94 10.24
N ASP A 111 -3.08 13.21 10.27
CA ASP A 111 -2.75 13.92 11.50
C ASP A 111 -3.91 13.90 12.50
N SER A 112 -5.17 13.96 12.03
CA SER A 112 -6.35 13.96 12.90
C SER A 112 -6.58 12.63 13.63
N VAL A 113 -6.04 11.53 13.13
CA VAL A 113 -6.16 10.18 13.73
C VAL A 113 -4.81 9.64 14.24
N ALA A 114 -3.77 10.46 14.22
CA ALA A 114 -2.41 10.02 14.55
C ALA A 114 -2.24 9.49 15.99
N ALA A 115 -3.13 9.90 16.92
CA ALA A 115 -3.13 9.42 18.29
C ALA A 115 -3.83 8.05 18.47
N ASP A 116 -4.67 7.67 17.49
CA ASP A 116 -5.51 6.48 17.57
C ASP A 116 -4.84 5.24 16.95
N TYR A 117 -3.91 5.46 16.02
CA TYR A 117 -3.23 4.38 15.28
C TYR A 117 -1.72 4.44 15.44
N ASP A 118 -1.11 3.26 15.48
CA ASP A 118 0.34 3.06 15.51
C ASP A 118 0.90 2.95 14.08
N MET A 119 0.13 2.29 13.18
CA MET A 119 0.47 2.07 11.77
C MET A 119 -0.67 2.47 10.83
N VAL A 120 -0.30 3.02 9.67
CA VAL A 120 -1.24 3.28 8.55
C VAL A 120 -0.67 2.71 7.27
N PHE A 121 -1.50 1.96 6.52
CA PHE A 121 -1.16 1.46 5.20
C PHE A 121 -2.05 2.14 4.16
N LEU A 122 -1.43 2.89 3.25
CA LEU A 122 -2.11 3.60 2.17
C LEU A 122 -2.01 2.77 0.89
N GLU A 123 -3.13 2.24 0.40
CA GLU A 123 -3.16 1.61 -0.92
C GLU A 123 -3.46 2.65 -1.98
N CYS A 124 -2.48 2.93 -2.84
CA CYS A 124 -2.55 4.00 -3.80
C CYS A 124 -3.16 3.54 -5.12
N PRO A 125 -3.93 4.39 -5.80
CA PRO A 125 -4.42 4.10 -7.14
C PRO A 125 -3.27 4.03 -8.16
N LEU A 126 -3.53 3.35 -9.27
CA LEU A 126 -2.59 3.21 -10.39
C LEU A 126 -2.49 4.53 -11.17
N SER A 127 -1.89 5.54 -10.60
CA SER A 127 -1.69 6.81 -11.31
C SER A 127 -0.39 7.49 -10.88
N ILE A 128 0.24 8.20 -11.81
CA ILE A 128 1.39 9.08 -11.57
C ILE A 128 0.91 10.49 -11.19
N LEU A 129 -0.40 10.68 -11.12
CA LEU A 129 -1.00 12.00 -11.00
C LEU A 129 -0.87 12.57 -9.58
N ARG A 130 -1.39 13.77 -9.38
CA ARG A 130 -1.23 14.61 -8.17
C ARG A 130 -1.64 13.95 -6.86
N VAL A 131 -2.59 12.99 -6.90
CA VAL A 131 -2.91 12.14 -5.74
C VAL A 131 -1.68 11.40 -5.24
N SER A 132 -0.85 10.88 -6.15
CA SER A 132 0.38 10.18 -5.77
C SER A 132 1.39 11.09 -5.06
N GLU A 133 1.49 12.37 -5.44
CA GLU A 133 2.34 13.33 -4.73
C GLU A 133 1.82 13.63 -3.32
N ASP A 134 0.49 13.77 -3.17
CA ASP A 134 -0.12 14.04 -1.85
C ASP A 134 -0.02 12.81 -0.93
N ILE A 135 -0.19 11.61 -1.49
CA ILE A 135 0.02 10.34 -0.78
C ILE A 135 1.49 10.17 -0.40
N MET A 136 2.42 10.47 -1.33
CA MET A 136 3.84 10.45 -1.02
C MET A 136 4.18 11.44 0.10
N ASN A 137 3.58 12.61 0.13
CA ASN A 137 3.78 13.58 1.21
C ASN A 137 3.17 13.15 2.55
N ALA A 138 2.18 12.27 2.52
CA ALA A 138 1.48 11.77 3.71
C ALA A 138 2.14 10.53 4.34
N GLY A 139 2.92 9.76 3.54
CA GLY A 139 3.60 8.55 4.00
C GLY A 139 5.00 8.80 4.54
N ASP A 140 5.51 7.96 5.41
CA ASP A 140 6.90 7.94 5.88
C ASP A 140 7.80 7.10 4.98
N ALA A 141 7.24 6.07 4.33
CA ALA A 141 7.92 5.25 3.35
C ALA A 141 7.00 4.84 2.20
N LEU A 142 7.59 4.65 1.03
CA LEU A 142 6.92 4.22 -0.19
C LEU A 142 7.37 2.81 -0.55
N LEU A 143 6.47 1.85 -0.41
CA LEU A 143 6.67 0.48 -0.86
C LEU A 143 6.25 0.36 -2.32
N VAL A 144 7.17 -0.07 -3.17
CA VAL A 144 6.97 -0.16 -4.62
C VAL A 144 7.05 -1.62 -5.06
N PRO A 145 5.89 -2.31 -5.22
CA PRO A 145 5.85 -3.65 -5.77
C PRO A 145 6.30 -3.65 -7.24
N LEU A 146 7.25 -4.51 -7.58
CA LEU A 146 7.87 -4.61 -8.90
C LEU A 146 7.81 -6.05 -9.41
N ILE A 147 7.47 -6.21 -10.68
CA ILE A 147 7.71 -7.49 -11.38
C ILE A 147 9.19 -7.56 -11.75
N LEU A 148 9.79 -8.73 -11.64
CA LEU A 148 11.18 -9.01 -12.00
C LEU A 148 11.40 -8.90 -13.53
N ALA A 149 11.40 -7.66 -14.04
CA ALA A 149 11.61 -7.34 -15.45
C ALA A 149 12.47 -6.09 -15.57
N THR A 150 13.35 -6.04 -16.56
CA THR A 150 14.28 -4.93 -16.80
C THR A 150 13.58 -3.57 -16.87
N LEU A 151 12.40 -3.50 -17.52
CA LEU A 151 11.65 -2.25 -17.61
C LEU A 151 11.10 -1.80 -16.25
N SER A 152 10.74 -2.73 -15.36
CA SER A 152 10.27 -2.40 -14.00
C SER A 152 11.39 -1.81 -13.16
N LEU A 153 12.61 -2.34 -13.27
CA LEU A 153 13.78 -1.79 -12.59
C LEU A 153 14.09 -0.37 -13.08
N ARG A 154 14.06 -0.15 -14.39
CA ARG A 154 14.25 1.20 -14.95
C ARG A 154 13.22 2.20 -14.43
N THR A 155 11.96 1.80 -14.37
CA THR A 155 10.88 2.65 -13.83
C THR A 155 11.10 2.95 -12.34
N PHE A 156 11.58 1.96 -11.59
CA PHE A 156 11.92 2.13 -10.18
C PHE A 156 13.09 3.11 -9.98
N ASP A 157 14.14 3.02 -10.79
CA ASP A 157 15.26 3.97 -10.74
C ASP A 157 14.82 5.40 -11.08
N GLN A 158 13.92 5.55 -12.05
CA GLN A 158 13.31 6.85 -12.36
C GLN A 158 12.51 7.40 -11.19
N LEU A 159 11.73 6.55 -10.50
CA LEU A 159 10.97 6.94 -9.33
C LEU A 159 11.90 7.36 -8.17
N LYS A 160 12.96 6.59 -7.91
CA LYS A 160 13.97 6.94 -6.89
C LYS A 160 14.62 8.29 -7.18
N SER A 161 15.01 8.53 -8.43
CA SER A 161 15.59 9.81 -8.84
C SER A 161 14.60 10.95 -8.64
N PHE A 162 13.34 10.78 -9.02
CA PHE A 162 12.28 11.78 -8.83
C PHE A 162 12.08 12.11 -7.34
N VAL A 163 12.03 11.09 -6.47
CA VAL A 163 11.92 11.30 -5.01
C VAL A 163 13.15 12.00 -4.46
N ALA A 164 14.35 11.62 -4.89
CA ALA A 164 15.62 12.21 -4.42
C ALA A 164 15.80 13.67 -4.86
N GLU A 165 15.29 14.04 -6.04
CA GLU A 165 15.34 15.42 -6.55
C GLU A 165 14.30 16.33 -5.88
N SER A 166 13.29 15.76 -5.23
CA SER A 166 12.25 16.52 -4.55
C SER A 166 12.70 16.92 -3.15
N GLU A 167 12.88 18.22 -2.89
CA GLU A 167 13.17 18.74 -1.55
C GLU A 167 12.04 18.45 -0.52
N LYS A 168 10.85 18.13 -1.01
CA LYS A 168 9.65 17.87 -0.19
C LYS A 168 9.45 16.40 0.14
N LEU A 169 9.94 15.49 -0.71
CA LEU A 169 9.75 14.06 -0.55
C LEU A 169 10.99 13.44 0.13
N ARG A 170 10.96 13.38 1.45
CA ARG A 170 12.05 12.74 2.25
C ARG A 170 11.65 11.34 2.68
N HIS A 171 11.17 10.51 1.73
CA HIS A 171 10.66 9.19 2.04
C HIS A 171 11.66 8.10 1.69
N GLU A 172 11.68 7.08 2.51
CA GLU A 172 12.33 5.82 2.14
C GLU A 172 11.55 5.18 0.99
N VAL A 173 12.23 4.87 -0.12
CA VAL A 173 11.65 4.15 -1.26
C VAL A 173 12.13 2.70 -1.22
N VAL A 174 11.21 1.80 -0.93
CA VAL A 174 11.50 0.37 -0.74
C VAL A 174 10.95 -0.43 -1.91
N ALA A 175 11.82 -1.13 -2.63
CA ALA A 175 11.39 -2.08 -3.65
C ALA A 175 10.87 -3.37 -3.01
N LEU A 176 9.73 -3.85 -3.51
CA LEU A 176 9.18 -5.17 -3.22
C LEU A 176 9.10 -5.97 -4.53
N PHE A 177 9.82 -7.07 -4.65
CA PHE A 177 9.77 -7.90 -5.84
C PHE A 177 8.61 -8.88 -5.74
N SER A 178 7.57 -8.64 -6.50
CA SER A 178 6.36 -9.45 -6.51
C SER A 178 6.31 -10.40 -7.71
N MET A 179 5.46 -11.43 -7.60
CA MET A 179 5.24 -12.45 -8.65
C MET A 179 6.53 -13.12 -9.11
N ALA A 180 7.48 -13.33 -8.20
CA ALA A 180 8.75 -13.95 -8.51
C ALA A 180 8.58 -15.43 -8.89
N ASP A 181 9.02 -15.81 -10.08
CA ASP A 181 9.09 -17.21 -10.51
C ASP A 181 10.55 -17.58 -10.79
N ARG A 182 11.19 -18.22 -9.81
CA ARG A 182 12.61 -18.63 -9.89
C ARG A 182 12.88 -19.67 -10.99
N ARG A 183 11.86 -20.26 -11.64
CA ARG A 183 12.03 -21.14 -12.80
C ARG A 183 12.36 -20.33 -14.06
N LYS A 184 11.96 -19.07 -14.11
CA LYS A 184 12.25 -18.16 -15.23
C LYS A 184 13.64 -17.58 -15.08
N ARG A 185 14.51 -17.81 -16.08
CA ARG A 185 15.88 -17.29 -16.11
C ARG A 185 15.94 -15.76 -15.91
N PRO A 186 15.14 -14.93 -16.61
CA PRO A 186 15.18 -13.48 -16.43
C PRO A 186 14.88 -13.06 -14.98
N HIS A 187 14.00 -13.77 -14.25
CA HIS A 187 13.70 -13.47 -12.86
C HIS A 187 14.90 -13.77 -11.96
N ARG A 188 15.60 -14.89 -12.19
CA ARG A 188 16.83 -15.21 -11.43
C ARG A 188 17.92 -14.18 -11.67
N ASP A 189 18.17 -13.83 -12.94
CA ASP A 189 19.20 -12.88 -13.33
C ASP A 189 18.96 -11.51 -12.65
N VAL A 190 17.71 -11.08 -12.55
CA VAL A 190 17.31 -9.84 -11.85
C VAL A 190 17.51 -9.96 -10.34
N ILE A 191 17.06 -11.05 -9.71
CA ILE A 191 17.25 -11.28 -8.27
C ILE A 191 18.75 -11.27 -7.94
N GLU A 192 19.58 -11.98 -8.71
CA GLU A 192 21.03 -12.02 -8.50
C GLU A 192 21.70 -10.66 -8.71
N ALA A 193 21.22 -9.84 -9.64
CA ALA A 193 21.73 -8.48 -9.83
C ALA A 193 21.42 -7.59 -8.63
N ILE A 194 20.20 -7.67 -8.12
CA ILE A 194 19.74 -6.92 -6.95
C ILE A 194 20.48 -7.37 -5.69
N ALA A 195 20.67 -8.69 -5.51
CA ALA A 195 21.39 -9.27 -4.39
C ALA A 195 22.85 -8.77 -4.28
N ARG A 196 23.43 -8.29 -5.35
CA ARG A 196 24.77 -7.68 -5.31
C ARG A 196 24.77 -6.24 -4.81
N ASP A 197 23.66 -5.53 -5.01
CA ASP A 197 23.54 -4.11 -4.68
C ASP A 197 22.91 -3.85 -3.32
N LEU A 198 22.12 -4.82 -2.80
CA LEU A 198 21.39 -4.72 -1.54
C LEU A 198 21.86 -5.84 -0.59
N THR A 199 22.15 -5.49 0.65
CA THR A 199 22.71 -6.42 1.64
C THR A 199 21.66 -7.31 2.35
N ARG A 200 20.36 -7.23 1.97
CA ARG A 200 19.23 -7.96 2.58
C ARG A 200 18.14 -8.26 1.55
N ASP A 201 18.30 -9.32 0.75
CA ASP A 201 17.54 -9.44 -0.52
C ASP A 201 16.42 -10.47 -0.57
N ASP A 202 16.48 -11.54 0.22
CA ASP A 202 15.47 -12.61 0.14
C ASP A 202 14.13 -12.21 0.78
N ASP A 203 14.11 -11.27 1.72
CA ASP A 203 12.94 -10.88 2.48
C ASP A 203 11.97 -9.99 1.69
N ARG A 204 12.45 -9.34 0.61
CA ARG A 204 11.65 -8.47 -0.27
C ARG A 204 11.12 -9.17 -1.52
N VAL A 205 11.16 -10.50 -1.56
CA VAL A 205 10.75 -11.27 -2.75
C VAL A 205 9.49 -12.09 -2.45
N ILE A 206 8.36 -11.66 -2.98
CA ILE A 206 7.09 -12.39 -2.92
C ILE A 206 6.96 -13.30 -4.14
N PRO A 207 6.92 -14.62 -3.97
CA PRO A 207 6.81 -15.55 -5.07
C PRO A 207 5.43 -15.50 -5.75
N ALA A 208 5.38 -15.89 -7.04
CA ALA A 208 4.13 -16.08 -7.77
C ALA A 208 3.42 -17.34 -7.25
N LEU A 209 2.46 -17.16 -6.36
CA LEU A 209 1.70 -18.24 -5.73
C LEU A 209 0.20 -17.99 -5.91
N SER A 210 -0.52 -19.02 -6.33
CA SER A 210 -1.98 -18.98 -6.50
C SER A 210 -2.74 -18.64 -5.22
N ILE A 211 -2.17 -18.92 -4.05
CA ILE A 211 -2.75 -18.57 -2.76
C ILE A 211 -2.94 -17.04 -2.60
N ILE A 212 -2.10 -16.23 -3.24
CA ILE A 212 -2.23 -14.76 -3.23
C ILE A 212 -3.42 -14.33 -4.09
N GLU A 213 -3.64 -15.00 -5.23
CA GLU A 213 -4.81 -14.75 -6.10
C GLU A 213 -6.12 -15.11 -5.39
N GLN A 214 -6.11 -16.12 -4.50
CA GLN A 214 -7.26 -16.52 -3.72
C GLN A 214 -7.73 -15.47 -2.69
N MET A 215 -6.92 -14.46 -2.37
CA MET A 215 -7.32 -13.38 -1.46
C MET A 215 -8.65 -12.72 -1.87
N ALA A 216 -8.88 -12.54 -3.17
CA ALA A 216 -10.12 -11.96 -3.68
C ALA A 216 -11.33 -12.88 -3.47
N GLU A 217 -11.15 -14.19 -3.62
CA GLU A 217 -12.16 -15.24 -3.42
C GLU A 217 -12.48 -15.41 -1.93
N GLN A 218 -11.45 -15.52 -1.10
CA GLN A 218 -11.57 -15.65 0.37
C GLN A 218 -11.99 -14.34 1.03
N ARG A 219 -11.85 -13.21 0.34
CA ARG A 219 -12.04 -11.87 0.88
C ARG A 219 -11.27 -11.71 2.18
N ALA A 220 -9.99 -12.06 2.16
CA ALA A 220 -9.13 -12.07 3.35
C ALA A 220 -7.65 -11.94 2.97
N PRO A 221 -6.81 -11.39 3.86
CA PRO A 221 -5.35 -11.49 3.73
C PRO A 221 -4.87 -12.94 3.82
N VAL A 222 -3.78 -13.27 3.14
CA VAL A 222 -3.25 -14.66 3.11
C VAL A 222 -3.03 -15.23 4.50
N PRO A 223 -2.41 -14.53 5.47
CA PRO A 223 -2.17 -15.09 6.80
C PRO A 223 -3.47 -15.44 7.55
N ALA A 224 -4.59 -14.79 7.24
CA ALA A 224 -5.87 -15.07 7.89
C ALA A 224 -6.49 -16.42 7.50
N PHE A 225 -6.18 -16.96 6.31
CA PHE A 225 -6.73 -18.23 5.85
C PHE A 225 -5.66 -19.29 5.53
N ALA A 226 -4.38 -18.90 5.43
CA ALA A 226 -3.27 -19.78 5.12
C ALA A 226 -1.98 -19.33 5.81
N SER A 227 -2.01 -19.18 7.13
CA SER A 227 -0.89 -18.66 7.96
C SER A 227 0.41 -19.42 7.79
N ALA A 228 0.38 -20.74 7.59
CA ALA A 228 1.58 -21.56 7.39
C ALA A 228 2.10 -21.52 5.94
N SER A 229 1.48 -20.77 5.04
CA SER A 229 1.88 -20.70 3.64
C SER A 229 3.20 -19.96 3.44
N ARG A 230 3.93 -20.28 2.37
CA ARG A 230 5.12 -19.54 1.99
C ARG A 230 4.82 -18.06 1.72
N ALA A 231 3.64 -17.73 1.21
CA ALA A 231 3.24 -16.34 0.99
C ALA A 231 3.10 -15.57 2.31
N ALA A 232 2.44 -16.15 3.32
CA ALA A 232 2.32 -15.55 4.66
C ALA A 232 3.70 -15.26 5.25
N GLN A 233 4.59 -16.26 5.25
CA GLN A 233 5.96 -16.11 5.76
C GLN A 233 6.75 -15.00 5.06
N CYS A 234 6.60 -14.84 3.73
CA CYS A 234 7.26 -13.76 3.01
C CYS A 234 6.74 -12.38 3.42
N TYR A 235 5.44 -12.23 3.65
CA TYR A 235 4.87 -10.96 4.14
C TYR A 235 5.24 -10.69 5.60
N GLU A 236 5.34 -11.70 6.46
CA GLU A 236 5.84 -11.58 7.84
C GLU A 236 7.29 -11.07 7.87
N GLN A 237 8.17 -11.68 7.07
CA GLN A 237 9.56 -11.24 6.92
C GLN A 237 9.65 -9.79 6.43
N LEU A 238 8.83 -9.44 5.41
CA LEU A 238 8.77 -8.09 4.90
C LEU A 238 8.32 -7.09 5.96
N LEU A 239 7.29 -7.41 6.76
CA LEU A 239 6.83 -6.54 7.84
C LEU A 239 7.92 -6.31 8.88
N ALA A 240 8.60 -7.37 9.32
CA ALA A 240 9.68 -7.28 10.28
C ALA A 240 10.85 -6.40 9.80
N GLU A 241 11.11 -6.37 8.50
CA GLU A 241 12.10 -5.46 7.91
C GLU A 241 11.61 -4.01 7.90
N LEU A 242 10.34 -3.80 7.50
CA LEU A 242 9.75 -2.47 7.41
C LEU A 242 9.51 -1.83 8.78
N CYS A 243 9.26 -2.64 9.80
CA CYS A 243 8.93 -2.22 11.16
C CYS A 243 9.87 -2.92 12.17
N PRO A 244 11.16 -2.59 12.17
CA PRO A 244 12.07 -3.16 13.17
C PRO A 244 11.62 -2.73 14.57
N ALA A 245 11.60 -3.70 15.50
CA ALA A 245 11.21 -3.53 16.90
C ALA A 245 12.09 -2.52 17.66
#